data_072f64bbd4017ccafc216fc435cb238f
#
_entry.id   072f64bbd4017ccafc216fc435cb238f
#
_cell.length_a   1.000
_cell.length_b   1.000
_cell.length_c   1.000
_cell.angle_alpha   90.00
_cell.angle_beta   90.00
_cell.angle_gamma   90.00
#
_symmetry.space_group_name_H-M   'P 1'
#
loop_
_entity.id
_entity.type
_entity.pdbx_description
1 polymer ?
#
loop_
_entity_poly.entity_id
_entity_poly.type
_entity_poly.pdbx_seq_one_letter_code
_entity_poly.pdbx_strand_id
1 'polypeptide(L)'
;MTSPNRIRIPILAVAAIALGLAVVGGILLVGRVGVPYATPSPSIATSLAPAATPTPGPTDPLSTPEGAARAFFDAYSAARRTDDPAAVASLVTGTESSAYLSVAGFLEGQKALGKASVVTIQRLDNLATTIDGDTATVTFDYTEGGYDIDLASASPLESPQVLPAYRVTVSLQRVAARWLVDAYTSRP
;
A
#
# COMPACT_ATOMS: atom_id res chain seq x y z
N MET A 1 52.75 -6.53 25.50
CA MET A 1 52.09 -5.22 25.26
C MET A 1 51.60 -5.23 23.83
N THR A 2 50.35 -5.61 23.63
CA THR A 2 49.71 -5.76 22.29
C THR A 2 48.52 -4.80 22.26
N SER A 3 48.59 -3.84 21.38
CA SER A 3 47.60 -2.75 21.19
C SER A 3 46.33 -3.27 20.49
N PRO A 4 45.12 -2.93 20.96
CA PRO A 4 43.88 -3.33 20.28
C PRO A 4 43.64 -2.46 19.03
N ASN A 5 43.47 -3.12 17.91
CA ASN A 5 43.13 -2.56 16.61
C ASN A 5 41.70 -2.02 16.61
N ARG A 6 41.53 -0.71 16.56
CA ARG A 6 40.22 -0.05 16.46
C ARG A 6 39.77 -0.07 15.00
N ILE A 7 38.82 -0.91 14.68
CA ILE A 7 38.13 -0.89 13.38
C ILE A 7 37.24 0.36 13.33
N ARG A 8 37.63 1.30 12.48
CA ARG A 8 36.80 2.48 12.16
C ARG A 8 35.85 2.10 11.03
N ILE A 9 34.57 2.00 11.32
CA ILE A 9 33.51 1.85 10.33
C ILE A 9 33.23 3.24 9.73
N PRO A 10 33.34 3.44 8.40
CA PRO A 10 32.98 4.70 7.79
C PRO A 10 31.44 4.85 7.77
N ILE A 11 30.95 5.93 8.35
CA ILE A 11 29.59 6.39 8.23
C ILE A 11 29.40 6.86 6.78
N LEU A 12 28.68 6.09 5.98
CA LEU A 12 28.25 6.49 4.64
C LEU A 12 27.07 7.43 4.78
N ALA A 13 27.30 8.69 4.46
CA ALA A 13 26.30 9.72 4.33
C ALA A 13 25.37 9.40 3.16
N VAL A 14 24.07 9.25 3.45
CA VAL A 14 23.03 9.18 2.41
C VAL A 14 22.75 10.60 1.96
N ALA A 15 23.20 10.93 0.75
CA ALA A 15 22.91 12.20 0.10
C ALA A 15 21.49 12.16 -0.47
N ALA A 16 20.67 13.11 -0.05
CA ALA A 16 19.40 13.45 -0.67
C ALA A 16 19.64 14.04 -2.07
N ILE A 17 18.94 13.53 -3.08
CA ILE A 17 18.83 14.18 -4.39
C ILE A 17 17.41 14.64 -4.57
N ALA A 18 17.26 15.96 -4.55
CA ALA A 18 16.04 16.68 -4.91
C ALA A 18 16.09 17.07 -6.40
N LEU A 19 14.91 17.33 -6.95
CA LEU A 19 14.55 18.20 -8.07
C LEU A 19 14.33 17.59 -9.44
N GLY A 20 13.12 17.89 -9.96
CA GLY A 20 12.76 17.83 -11.36
C GLY A 20 11.30 18.21 -11.61
N LEU A 21 11.00 19.53 -11.54
CA LEU A 21 9.74 20.13 -11.98
C LEU A 21 9.69 20.14 -13.52
N ALA A 22 8.56 19.73 -14.12
CA ALA A 22 8.17 20.21 -15.45
C ALA A 22 6.65 20.36 -15.53
N VAL A 23 6.22 21.61 -15.55
CA VAL A 23 4.88 22.09 -15.87
C VAL A 23 4.77 22.16 -17.39
N VAL A 24 3.72 21.56 -17.98
CA VAL A 24 3.23 21.99 -19.31
C VAL A 24 1.70 22.00 -19.28
N GLY A 25 1.17 23.23 -19.39
CA GLY A 25 -0.23 23.51 -19.55
C GLY A 25 -0.70 23.24 -20.98
N GLY A 26 -1.98 22.93 -21.11
CA GLY A 26 -2.67 22.83 -22.39
C GLY A 26 -4.17 23.04 -22.21
N ILE A 27 -4.60 24.29 -22.37
CA ILE A 27 -6.01 24.69 -22.47
C ILE A 27 -6.49 24.35 -23.89
N LEU A 28 -7.56 23.59 -24.04
CA LEU A 28 -8.34 23.51 -25.26
C LEU A 28 -9.82 23.79 -24.98
N LEU A 29 -10.20 25.02 -25.34
CA LEU A 29 -11.59 25.46 -25.54
C LEU A 29 -12.14 24.79 -26.82
N VAL A 30 -13.24 24.07 -26.71
CA VAL A 30 -14.04 23.69 -27.91
C VAL A 30 -15.51 24.01 -27.66
N GLY A 31 -16.03 24.68 -28.68
CA GLY A 31 -17.24 25.44 -28.79
C GLY A 31 -18.56 24.69 -28.55
N ARG A 32 -19.51 25.51 -28.12
CA ARG A 32 -20.95 25.23 -28.13
C ARG A 32 -21.48 25.09 -29.57
N VAL A 33 -22.10 23.96 -29.87
CA VAL A 33 -23.02 23.82 -31.00
C VAL A 33 -24.43 23.63 -30.42
N GLY A 34 -25.30 24.56 -30.71
CA GLY A 34 -26.69 24.52 -30.31
C GLY A 34 -27.46 23.44 -31.07
N VAL A 35 -28.26 22.66 -30.37
CA VAL A 35 -29.19 21.67 -30.92
C VAL A 35 -30.62 22.15 -30.68
N PRO A 36 -31.54 22.11 -31.69
CA PRO A 36 -32.90 22.59 -31.55
C PRO A 36 -33.73 21.69 -30.63
N TYR A 37 -34.55 22.35 -29.81
CA TYR A 37 -35.49 21.68 -28.89
C TYR A 37 -36.62 21.00 -29.68
N ALA A 38 -36.71 19.68 -29.59
CA ALA A 38 -37.90 18.93 -29.96
C ALA A 38 -38.76 18.78 -28.68
N THR A 39 -40.03 19.20 -28.79
CA THR A 39 -41.04 19.11 -27.74
C THR A 39 -41.41 17.64 -27.53
N PRO A 40 -41.26 17.06 -26.32
CA PRO A 40 -41.69 15.68 -26.09
C PRO A 40 -43.18 15.62 -25.79
N SER A 41 -43.87 14.74 -26.53
CA SER A 41 -45.23 14.25 -26.22
C SER A 41 -45.24 13.49 -24.89
N PRO A 42 -46.25 13.61 -24.04
CA PRO A 42 -46.31 12.84 -22.81
C PRO A 42 -46.64 11.38 -23.07
N SER A 43 -45.63 10.52 -23.08
CA SER A 43 -45.80 9.08 -22.96
C SER A 43 -46.03 8.72 -21.51
N ILE A 44 -47.21 8.15 -21.19
CA ILE A 44 -47.49 7.54 -19.88
C ILE A 44 -46.63 6.27 -19.81
N ALA A 45 -45.43 6.41 -19.20
CA ALA A 45 -44.60 5.27 -18.88
C ALA A 45 -45.13 4.63 -17.59
N THR A 46 -45.69 3.43 -17.71
CA THR A 46 -45.95 2.54 -16.56
C THR A 46 -44.63 2.31 -15.86
N SER A 47 -44.45 2.93 -14.69
CA SER A 47 -43.27 2.77 -13.85
C SER A 47 -43.25 1.34 -13.29
N LEU A 48 -42.54 0.45 -13.95
CA LEU A 48 -42.09 -0.78 -13.33
C LEU A 48 -41.09 -0.38 -12.24
N ALA A 49 -41.43 -0.65 -10.97
CA ALA A 49 -40.51 -0.47 -9.86
C ALA A 49 -39.18 -1.19 -10.18
N PRO A 50 -38.03 -0.53 -10.05
CA PRO A 50 -36.76 -1.17 -10.31
C PRO A 50 -36.63 -2.36 -9.34
N ALA A 51 -36.39 -3.55 -9.91
CA ALA A 51 -36.06 -4.73 -9.11
C ALA A 51 -34.83 -4.37 -8.25
N ALA A 52 -34.94 -4.57 -6.95
CA ALA A 52 -33.84 -4.34 -6.02
C ALA A 52 -32.61 -5.14 -6.49
N THR A 53 -31.57 -4.41 -6.92
CA THR A 53 -30.30 -5.03 -7.27
C THR A 53 -29.76 -5.70 -6.00
N PRO A 54 -29.46 -7.01 -6.02
CA PRO A 54 -28.93 -7.68 -4.84
C PRO A 54 -27.65 -6.97 -4.41
N THR A 55 -27.60 -6.54 -3.16
CA THR A 55 -26.37 -5.98 -2.57
C THR A 55 -25.31 -7.09 -2.60
N PRO A 56 -24.15 -6.88 -3.24
CA PRO A 56 -23.07 -7.86 -3.23
C PRO A 56 -22.70 -8.18 -1.77
N GLY A 57 -22.68 -9.48 -1.42
CA GLY A 57 -22.17 -9.91 -0.12
C GLY A 57 -20.69 -9.54 0.02
N PRO A 58 -20.15 -9.57 1.26
CA PRO A 58 -18.72 -9.29 1.49
C PRO A 58 -17.89 -10.29 0.67
N THR A 59 -17.09 -9.76 -0.26
CA THR A 59 -16.17 -10.54 -1.08
C THR A 59 -14.88 -10.77 -0.29
N ASP A 60 -14.34 -12.00 -0.27
CA ASP A 60 -13.02 -12.27 0.33
C ASP A 60 -11.98 -11.33 -0.32
N PRO A 61 -11.28 -10.47 0.45
CA PRO A 61 -10.28 -9.56 -0.09
C PRO A 61 -9.18 -10.27 -0.86
N LEU A 62 -8.91 -11.54 -0.53
CA LEU A 62 -7.89 -12.34 -1.23
C LEU A 62 -8.37 -12.96 -2.55
N SER A 63 -9.61 -12.72 -2.95
CA SER A 63 -10.15 -13.18 -4.25
C SER A 63 -9.58 -12.37 -5.44
N THR A 64 -9.01 -11.20 -5.20
CA THR A 64 -8.36 -10.34 -6.21
C THR A 64 -6.95 -9.96 -5.79
N PRO A 65 -6.02 -9.74 -6.75
CA PRO A 65 -4.66 -9.29 -6.44
C PRO A 65 -4.62 -7.96 -5.68
N GLU A 66 -5.46 -6.99 -6.08
CA GLU A 66 -5.56 -5.68 -5.44
C GLU A 66 -6.05 -5.79 -4.00
N GLY A 67 -7.06 -6.63 -3.77
CA GLY A 67 -7.59 -6.88 -2.44
C GLY A 67 -6.54 -7.54 -1.53
N ALA A 68 -5.78 -8.50 -2.07
CA ALA A 68 -4.69 -9.16 -1.34
C ALA A 68 -3.55 -8.19 -1.00
N ALA A 69 -3.16 -7.32 -1.95
CA ALA A 69 -2.16 -6.28 -1.68
C ALA A 69 -2.63 -5.32 -0.57
N ARG A 70 -3.89 -4.83 -0.62
CA ARG A 70 -4.45 -3.99 0.45
C ARG A 70 -4.44 -4.69 1.80
N ALA A 71 -4.98 -5.92 1.86
CA ALA A 71 -5.04 -6.70 3.10
C ALA A 71 -3.64 -6.92 3.71
N PHE A 72 -2.62 -7.17 2.86
CA PHE A 72 -1.25 -7.30 3.31
C PHE A 72 -0.70 -6.01 3.94
N PHE A 73 -0.88 -4.86 3.29
CA PHE A 73 -0.39 -3.58 3.83
C PHE A 73 -1.16 -3.14 5.08
N ASP A 74 -2.47 -3.44 5.18
CA ASP A 74 -3.27 -3.21 6.38
C ASP A 74 -2.74 -4.05 7.56
N ALA A 75 -2.49 -5.33 7.33
CA ALA A 75 -1.91 -6.23 8.33
C ALA A 75 -0.48 -5.84 8.71
N TYR A 76 0.34 -5.42 7.73
CA TYR A 76 1.69 -4.93 7.98
C TYR A 76 1.70 -3.67 8.85
N SER A 77 0.80 -2.73 8.57
CA SER A 77 0.64 -1.54 9.42
C SER A 77 0.24 -1.88 10.85
N ALA A 78 -0.64 -2.88 11.03
CA ALA A 78 -1.00 -3.38 12.35
C ALA A 78 0.18 -4.08 13.05
N ALA A 79 0.94 -4.90 12.31
CA ALA A 79 2.13 -5.60 12.80
C ALA A 79 3.21 -4.65 13.35
N ARG A 80 3.39 -3.48 12.71
CA ARG A 80 4.38 -2.46 13.12
C ARG A 80 4.13 -1.90 14.52
N ARG A 81 2.88 -1.95 14.99
CA ARG A 81 2.52 -1.47 16.33
C ARG A 81 2.88 -2.45 17.44
N THR A 82 2.92 -3.74 17.12
CA THR A 82 3.14 -4.83 18.08
C THR A 82 4.47 -5.53 17.87
N ASP A 83 5.20 -5.18 16.79
CA ASP A 83 6.41 -5.86 16.31
C ASP A 83 6.21 -7.38 16.17
N ASP A 84 5.00 -7.78 15.71
CA ASP A 84 4.65 -9.18 15.52
C ASP A 84 4.43 -9.50 14.02
N PRO A 85 5.37 -10.18 13.35
CA PRO A 85 5.23 -10.55 11.94
C PRO A 85 4.15 -11.62 11.69
N ALA A 86 3.66 -12.31 12.72
CA ALA A 86 2.60 -13.31 12.57
C ALA A 86 1.31 -12.72 11.97
N ALA A 87 1.08 -11.41 12.15
CA ALA A 87 -0.06 -10.70 11.59
C ALA A 87 -0.16 -10.80 10.05
N VAL A 88 0.97 -10.93 9.33
CA VAL A 88 0.98 -11.06 7.87
C VAL A 88 1.12 -12.52 7.39
N ALA A 89 1.31 -13.48 8.28
CA ALA A 89 1.64 -14.87 7.90
C ALA A 89 0.61 -15.56 7.02
N SER A 90 -0.69 -15.26 7.19
CA SER A 90 -1.77 -15.82 6.37
C SER A 90 -1.99 -15.12 5.02
N LEU A 91 -1.27 -14.04 4.76
CA LEU A 91 -1.40 -13.18 3.58
C LEU A 91 -0.22 -13.32 2.62
N VAL A 92 0.77 -14.12 2.98
CA VAL A 92 1.98 -14.38 2.20
C VAL A 92 2.00 -15.83 1.72
N THR A 93 2.81 -16.13 0.70
CA THR A 93 2.95 -17.48 0.13
C THR A 93 3.60 -18.47 1.11
N GLY A 94 4.23 -17.99 2.16
CA GLY A 94 4.86 -18.75 3.24
C GLY A 94 5.79 -17.87 4.06
N THR A 95 6.20 -18.37 5.21
CA THR A 95 7.15 -17.67 6.10
C THR A 95 8.56 -17.55 5.51
N GLU A 96 8.86 -18.29 4.45
CA GLU A 96 10.11 -18.20 3.68
C GLU A 96 10.00 -17.22 2.50
N SER A 97 8.83 -16.63 2.26
CA SER A 97 8.64 -15.65 1.19
C SER A 97 9.45 -14.38 1.44
N SER A 98 9.89 -13.74 0.35
CA SER A 98 10.61 -12.46 0.44
C SER A 98 9.79 -11.39 1.16
N ALA A 99 8.46 -11.40 0.99
CA ALA A 99 7.57 -10.48 1.68
C ALA A 99 7.59 -10.69 3.20
N TYR A 100 7.43 -11.94 3.66
CA TYR A 100 7.46 -12.23 5.09
C TYR A 100 8.80 -11.89 5.74
N LEU A 101 9.90 -12.31 5.11
CA LEU A 101 11.25 -12.06 5.64
C LEU A 101 11.58 -10.57 5.70
N SER A 102 11.10 -9.78 4.73
CA SER A 102 11.26 -8.32 4.76
C SER A 102 10.49 -7.68 5.91
N VAL A 103 9.26 -8.10 6.15
CA VAL A 103 8.46 -7.63 7.30
C VAL A 103 9.11 -8.03 8.62
N ALA A 104 9.45 -9.31 8.77
CA ALA A 104 10.04 -9.84 10.00
C ALA A 104 11.36 -9.13 10.33
N GLY A 105 12.25 -8.95 9.35
CA GLY A 105 13.52 -8.25 9.55
C GLY A 105 13.35 -6.77 9.92
N PHE A 106 12.38 -6.08 9.33
CA PHE A 106 12.06 -4.70 9.71
C PHE A 106 11.56 -4.61 11.17
N LEU A 107 10.60 -5.46 11.54
CA LEU A 107 10.01 -5.47 12.89
C LEU A 107 11.05 -5.86 13.96
N GLU A 108 11.89 -6.85 13.66
CA GLU A 108 13.00 -7.23 14.55
C GLU A 108 13.97 -6.06 14.74
N GLY A 109 14.29 -5.34 13.69
CA GLY A 109 15.11 -4.13 13.75
C GLY A 109 14.51 -3.03 14.64
N GLN A 110 13.20 -2.78 14.55
CA GLN A 110 12.50 -1.84 15.41
C GLN A 110 12.53 -2.29 16.88
N LYS A 111 12.19 -3.54 17.12
CA LYS A 111 12.23 -4.15 18.45
C LYS A 111 13.61 -4.08 19.10
N ALA A 112 14.67 -4.33 18.34
CA ALA A 112 16.05 -4.22 18.83
C ALA A 112 16.42 -2.79 19.24
N LEU A 113 15.75 -1.77 18.66
CA LEU A 113 15.88 -0.37 19.03
C LEU A 113 14.92 0.06 20.16
N GLY A 114 14.13 -0.86 20.70
CA GLY A 114 13.14 -0.60 21.75
C GLY A 114 11.97 0.25 21.31
N LYS A 115 11.61 0.22 20.03
CA LYS A 115 10.54 1.05 19.47
C LYS A 115 9.60 0.26 18.56
N ALA A 116 8.39 0.77 18.37
CA ALA A 116 7.39 0.30 17.41
C ALA A 116 6.80 1.50 16.69
N SER A 117 6.13 1.27 15.54
CA SER A 117 5.54 2.35 14.75
C SER A 117 4.02 2.32 14.80
N VAL A 118 3.40 3.48 14.97
CA VAL A 118 1.96 3.69 14.87
C VAL A 118 1.64 4.35 13.54
N VAL A 119 1.09 3.60 12.60
CA VAL A 119 0.63 4.12 11.32
C VAL A 119 -0.76 4.71 11.50
N THR A 120 -0.93 6.00 11.23
CA THR A 120 -2.20 6.74 11.35
C THR A 120 -2.80 7.10 10.00
N ILE A 121 -1.97 7.13 8.96
CA ILE A 121 -2.38 7.38 7.57
C ILE A 121 -1.79 6.28 6.72
N GLN A 122 -2.62 5.68 5.88
CA GLN A 122 -2.22 4.70 4.88
C GLN A 122 -3.10 4.84 3.66
N ARG A 123 -2.51 5.06 2.50
CA ARG A 123 -3.21 5.12 1.21
C ARG A 123 -2.45 4.38 0.14
N LEU A 124 -3.21 3.65 -0.66
CA LEU A 124 -2.73 2.96 -1.86
C LEU A 124 -3.49 3.58 -3.04
N ASP A 125 -2.83 4.48 -3.75
CA ASP A 125 -3.40 5.23 -4.86
C ASP A 125 -2.86 4.70 -6.20
N ASN A 126 -3.57 4.96 -7.31
CA ASN A 126 -3.13 4.61 -8.67
C ASN A 126 -2.77 3.12 -8.84
N LEU A 127 -3.60 2.22 -8.30
CA LEU A 127 -3.38 0.78 -8.44
C LEU A 127 -3.46 0.36 -9.90
N ALA A 128 -2.47 -0.41 -10.34
CA ALA A 128 -2.44 -1.07 -11.64
C ALA A 128 -2.03 -2.53 -11.45
N THR A 129 -2.77 -3.43 -12.08
CA THR A 129 -2.60 -4.88 -11.94
C THR A 129 -2.33 -5.51 -13.29
N THR A 130 -1.37 -6.42 -13.31
CA THR A 130 -1.12 -7.34 -14.43
C THR A 130 -1.22 -8.76 -13.90
N ILE A 131 -1.99 -9.62 -14.57
CA ILE A 131 -2.17 -11.04 -14.22
C ILE A 131 -1.61 -11.88 -15.36
N ASP A 132 -0.79 -12.88 -14.99
CA ASP A 132 -0.27 -13.90 -15.91
C ASP A 132 -0.45 -15.27 -15.26
N GLY A 133 -1.51 -15.98 -15.66
CA GLY A 133 -1.89 -17.27 -15.08
C GLY A 133 -2.15 -17.18 -13.57
N ASP A 134 -1.34 -17.90 -12.80
CA ASP A 134 -1.39 -17.93 -11.33
C ASP A 134 -0.43 -16.93 -10.65
N THR A 135 0.15 -16.02 -11.42
CA THR A 135 0.96 -14.92 -10.89
C THR A 135 0.33 -13.57 -11.20
N ALA A 136 0.55 -12.59 -10.33
CA ALA A 136 0.11 -11.23 -10.56
C ALA A 136 1.15 -10.22 -10.04
N THR A 137 1.14 -9.05 -10.66
CA THR A 137 1.90 -7.88 -10.19
C THR A 137 0.92 -6.74 -9.96
N VAL A 138 0.94 -6.16 -8.76
CA VAL A 138 0.19 -4.96 -8.40
C VAL A 138 1.18 -3.83 -8.12
N THR A 139 0.99 -2.70 -8.79
CA THR A 139 1.79 -1.49 -8.56
C THR A 139 0.88 -0.37 -8.08
N PHE A 140 1.36 0.46 -7.16
CA PHE A 140 0.61 1.60 -6.63
C PHE A 140 1.53 2.65 -6.02
N ASP A 141 1.00 3.85 -5.83
CA ASP A 141 1.64 4.89 -5.05
C ASP A 141 1.19 4.75 -3.60
N TYR A 142 2.16 4.56 -2.70
CA TYR A 142 1.91 4.34 -1.29
C TYR A 142 2.25 5.61 -0.50
N THR A 143 1.29 6.08 0.28
CA THR A 143 1.48 7.17 1.23
C THR A 143 1.23 6.65 2.62
N GLU A 144 2.17 6.85 3.50
CA GLU A 144 2.00 6.53 4.92
C GLU A 144 2.35 7.73 5.80
N GLY A 145 1.77 7.74 7.00
CA GLY A 145 2.12 8.70 8.03
C GLY A 145 1.86 8.09 9.40
N GLY A 146 2.58 8.59 10.38
CA GLY A 146 2.51 8.07 11.74
C GLY A 146 3.64 8.59 12.61
N TYR A 147 3.96 7.85 13.63
CA TYR A 147 5.02 8.17 14.59
C TYR A 147 5.54 6.89 15.26
N ASP A 148 6.76 6.94 15.76
CA ASP A 148 7.32 5.87 16.58
C ASP A 148 6.93 6.05 18.05
N ILE A 149 6.79 4.92 18.74
CA ILE A 149 6.56 4.83 20.20
C ILE A 149 7.68 4.04 20.84
N ASP A 150 7.96 4.36 22.08
CA ASP A 150 8.79 3.54 22.96
C ASP A 150 8.03 2.27 23.37
N LEU A 151 8.62 1.08 23.17
CA LEU A 151 7.97 -0.21 23.44
C LEU A 151 7.65 -0.44 24.89
N ALA A 152 8.45 0.11 25.83
CA ALA A 152 8.27 -0.16 27.26
C ALA A 152 7.16 0.73 27.86
N SER A 153 7.07 1.98 27.41
CA SER A 153 6.14 2.98 27.96
C SER A 153 4.94 3.27 27.06
N ALA A 154 4.96 2.81 25.82
CA ALA A 154 4.02 3.15 24.75
C ALA A 154 3.90 4.69 24.50
N SER A 155 4.89 5.47 24.94
CA SER A 155 4.92 6.91 24.76
C SER A 155 5.42 7.28 23.37
N PRO A 156 4.84 8.30 22.69
CA PRO A 156 5.36 8.80 21.43
C PRO A 156 6.80 9.27 21.56
N LEU A 157 7.66 8.86 20.64
CA LEU A 157 9.05 9.31 20.52
C LEU A 157 9.19 10.55 19.66
N GLU A 158 8.19 10.80 18.79
CA GLU A 158 8.18 11.94 17.88
C GLU A 158 6.74 12.39 17.57
N SER A 159 6.60 13.55 16.96
CA SER A 159 5.32 14.02 16.45
C SER A 159 4.92 13.27 15.18
N PRO A 160 3.61 13.04 14.92
CA PRO A 160 3.16 12.41 13.68
C PRO A 160 3.68 13.13 12.45
N GLN A 161 4.18 12.37 11.49
CA GLN A 161 4.68 12.85 10.20
C GLN A 161 4.00 12.09 9.07
N VAL A 162 3.86 12.75 7.90
CA VAL A 162 3.40 12.12 6.65
C VAL A 162 4.60 12.07 5.72
N LEU A 163 4.92 10.87 5.25
CA LEU A 163 6.02 10.67 4.31
C LEU A 163 5.58 10.99 2.88
N PRO A 164 6.49 11.44 2.01
CA PRO A 164 6.23 11.56 0.59
C PRO A 164 5.77 10.22 0.00
N ALA A 165 4.84 10.26 -0.96
CA ALA A 165 4.40 9.06 -1.65
C ALA A 165 5.58 8.42 -2.41
N TYR A 166 5.62 7.08 -2.40
CA TYR A 166 6.61 6.31 -3.13
C TYR A 166 5.97 5.13 -3.87
N ARG A 167 6.61 4.68 -4.94
CA ARG A 167 6.09 3.59 -5.77
C ARG A 167 6.36 2.24 -5.14
N VAL A 168 5.32 1.41 -5.01
CA VAL A 168 5.40 0.03 -4.55
C VAL A 168 5.03 -0.92 -5.68
N THR A 169 5.74 -2.04 -5.76
CA THR A 169 5.45 -3.17 -6.63
C THR A 169 5.32 -4.42 -5.77
N VAL A 170 4.19 -5.11 -5.87
CA VAL A 170 3.89 -6.34 -5.14
C VAL A 170 3.77 -7.48 -6.14
N SER A 171 4.48 -8.57 -5.90
CA SER A 171 4.34 -9.83 -6.63
C SER A 171 3.49 -10.79 -5.82
N LEU A 172 2.50 -11.41 -6.48
CA LEU A 172 1.53 -12.30 -5.85
C LEU A 172 1.47 -13.64 -6.59
N GLN A 173 1.10 -14.69 -5.87
CA GLN A 173 0.82 -16.01 -6.39
C GLN A 173 -0.60 -16.43 -5.98
N ARG A 174 -1.29 -17.14 -6.87
CA ARG A 174 -2.58 -17.74 -6.58
C ARG A 174 -2.39 -19.11 -5.95
N VAL A 175 -2.89 -19.27 -4.73
CA VAL A 175 -2.86 -20.52 -3.97
C VAL A 175 -4.28 -20.85 -3.55
N ALA A 176 -4.83 -21.99 -3.99
CA ALA A 176 -6.19 -22.44 -3.65
C ALA A 176 -7.27 -21.34 -3.84
N ALA A 177 -7.27 -20.67 -5.00
CA ALA A 177 -8.18 -19.60 -5.40
C ALA A 177 -8.02 -18.26 -4.64
N ARG A 178 -6.99 -18.11 -3.79
CA ARG A 178 -6.65 -16.88 -3.08
C ARG A 178 -5.33 -16.34 -3.60
N TRP A 179 -5.22 -15.01 -3.68
CA TRP A 179 -3.97 -14.33 -3.99
C TRP A 179 -3.18 -14.08 -2.71
N LEU A 180 -1.93 -14.49 -2.69
CA LEU A 180 -1.02 -14.33 -1.56
C LEU A 180 0.23 -13.56 -2.04
N VAL A 181 0.76 -12.70 -1.17
CA VAL A 181 1.94 -11.89 -1.47
C VAL A 181 3.20 -12.74 -1.34
N ASP A 182 4.03 -12.74 -2.38
CA ASP A 182 5.32 -13.43 -2.42
C ASP A 182 6.49 -12.47 -2.13
N ALA A 183 6.44 -11.29 -2.76
CA ALA A 183 7.47 -10.27 -2.59
C ALA A 183 6.88 -8.87 -2.73
N TYR A 184 7.54 -7.86 -2.17
CA TYR A 184 7.29 -6.46 -2.49
C TYR A 184 8.59 -5.66 -2.55
N THR A 185 8.59 -4.60 -3.34
CA THR A 185 9.69 -3.64 -3.44
C THR A 185 9.14 -2.22 -3.44
N SER A 186 9.91 -1.29 -2.89
CA SER A 186 9.58 0.14 -2.91
C SER A 186 10.68 0.93 -3.61
N ARG A 187 10.27 1.99 -4.31
CA ARG A 187 11.17 2.97 -4.94
C ARG A 187 10.68 4.38 -4.63
N PRO A 188 11.58 5.26 -4.20
CA PRO A 188 11.26 6.69 -4.02
C PRO A 188 10.91 7.36 -5.34
#